data_9c00d25f327957b0463df9ca34ecf8aa
#
_entry.id   9c00d25f327957b0463df9ca34ecf8aa
#
_cell.length_a   1.000
_cell.length_b   1.000
_cell.length_c   1.000
_cell.angle_alpha   90.00
_cell.angle_beta   90.00
_cell.angle_gamma   90.00
#
_symmetry.space_group_name_H-M   'P 1'
#
loop_
_entity.id
_entity.type
_entity.pdbx_description
1 polymer ?
#
loop_
_entity_poly.entity_id
_entity_poly.type
_entity_poly.pdbx_seq_one_letter_code
_entity_poly.pdbx_strand_id
1 'polypeptide(L)'
;MKILAISDLHTTGLKGLDRYVRECALVLVAGDFTEHGRTRGVEQSVRWVQDVFCPWCASFPDVRFCVVPGEQDVFAERRAEEIRWPRNVVYLDPAASDPAARTCEVAGLKIYGVARTPYQKGGAFESSPEALVRAFAEIPEGLDILVSHAPPLIDGYNLDVDGRRRRHRGSAELAEAIRRARPRLVVCGHVHGGDHRRAVLENGTVVVNVSRVLDDRGTVTTRPRVIDVEETGGGRVFRTDEDDGAAVVSAPAASVGAAKQIERAEKILFKAVRSINKHVEKGDFSPNLHYVDQLDDVRATLAPFAADHPLVGVYLARLDEVAASRAQGWRLRVGDVPRFREEP
;
A
#
# COMPACT_ATOMS: atom_id res chain seq x y z
N MET A 1 -2.68 7.13 -26.59
CA MET A 1 -3.01 8.15 -25.54
C MET A 1 -1.88 8.17 -24.53
N LYS A 2 -1.51 9.37 -24.01
CA LYS A 2 -0.46 9.47 -22.99
C LYS A 2 -1.07 9.72 -21.60
N ILE A 3 -0.48 9.09 -20.59
CA ILE A 3 -0.81 9.26 -19.18
C ILE A 3 0.44 9.74 -18.45
N LEU A 4 0.33 10.79 -17.65
CA LEU A 4 1.35 11.16 -16.68
C LEU A 4 1.05 10.50 -15.34
N ALA A 5 2.01 9.77 -14.78
CA ALA A 5 1.90 9.17 -13.46
C ALA A 5 2.92 9.80 -12.50
N ILE A 6 2.44 10.27 -11.35
CA ILE A 6 3.23 10.97 -10.32
C ILE A 6 2.76 10.57 -8.92
N SER A 7 3.66 10.73 -7.95
CA SER A 7 3.41 10.47 -6.53
C SER A 7 4.43 11.23 -5.68
N ASP A 8 4.21 11.32 -4.39
CA ASP A 8 5.16 11.86 -3.40
C ASP A 8 5.63 13.28 -3.75
N LEU A 9 4.68 14.17 -4.01
CA LEU A 9 4.94 15.57 -4.35
C LEU A 9 5.41 16.39 -3.14
N HIS A 10 4.96 16.03 -1.93
CA HIS A 10 5.34 16.68 -0.66
C HIS A 10 5.32 18.19 -0.72
N THR A 11 4.26 18.78 -1.26
CA THR A 11 4.03 20.20 -1.45
C THR A 11 5.01 20.95 -2.38
N THR A 12 6.11 20.33 -2.78
CA THR A 12 7.17 20.97 -3.58
C THR A 12 7.32 20.40 -4.99
N GLY A 13 6.77 19.21 -5.25
CA GLY A 13 7.02 18.41 -6.44
C GLY A 13 6.32 18.87 -7.72
N LEU A 14 5.51 19.96 -7.73
CA LEU A 14 4.81 20.44 -8.93
C LEU A 14 5.72 21.08 -9.97
N LYS A 15 6.87 21.62 -9.53
CA LYS A 15 7.79 22.33 -10.41
C LYS A 15 8.24 21.47 -11.60
N GLY A 16 8.06 22.00 -12.82
CA GLY A 16 8.49 21.38 -14.05
C GLY A 16 7.57 20.26 -14.58
N LEU A 17 6.40 20.04 -13.95
CA LEU A 17 5.40 19.07 -14.42
C LEU A 17 4.56 19.58 -15.60
N ASP A 18 4.37 20.88 -15.72
CA ASP A 18 3.45 21.49 -16.68
C ASP A 18 3.67 21.02 -18.13
N ARG A 19 4.93 20.88 -18.55
CA ARG A 19 5.28 20.40 -19.89
C ARG A 19 4.77 18.97 -20.14
N TYR A 20 4.86 18.10 -19.13
CA TYR A 20 4.39 16.72 -19.24
C TYR A 20 2.87 16.63 -19.19
N VAL A 21 2.23 17.45 -18.32
CA VAL A 21 0.76 17.51 -18.24
C VAL A 21 0.15 17.90 -19.57
N ARG A 22 0.72 18.90 -20.27
CA ARG A 22 0.22 19.37 -21.59
C ARG A 22 0.27 18.32 -22.69
N GLU A 23 1.11 17.31 -22.55
CA GLU A 23 1.26 16.23 -23.51
C GLU A 23 0.36 15.03 -23.22
N CYS A 24 -0.34 15.04 -22.08
CA CYS A 24 -1.10 13.90 -21.58
C CYS A 24 -2.60 14.19 -21.53
N ALA A 25 -3.40 13.17 -21.75
CA ALA A 25 -4.87 13.26 -21.59
C ALA A 25 -5.32 12.98 -20.15
N LEU A 26 -4.48 12.28 -19.38
CA LEU A 26 -4.75 11.85 -18.01
C LEU A 26 -3.51 12.01 -17.14
N VAL A 27 -3.71 12.47 -15.91
CA VAL A 27 -2.71 12.48 -14.83
C VAL A 27 -3.20 11.59 -13.69
N LEU A 28 -2.36 10.63 -13.29
CA LEU A 28 -2.58 9.79 -12.11
C LEU A 28 -1.70 10.28 -10.97
N VAL A 29 -2.29 10.56 -9.82
CA VAL A 29 -1.59 11.00 -8.61
C VAL A 29 -1.73 9.92 -7.55
N ALA A 30 -0.63 9.23 -7.23
CA ALA A 30 -0.61 8.05 -6.37
C ALA A 30 -0.17 8.38 -4.93
N GLY A 31 -0.72 9.43 -4.35
CA GLY A 31 -0.58 9.77 -2.94
C GLY A 31 0.60 10.66 -2.58
N ASP A 32 0.63 11.09 -1.32
CA ASP A 32 1.64 11.94 -0.69
C ASP A 32 1.90 13.23 -1.47
N PHE A 33 0.85 13.89 -1.92
CA PHE A 33 0.99 15.19 -2.56
C PHE A 33 1.12 16.34 -1.55
N THR A 34 0.72 16.13 -0.26
CA THR A 34 1.05 17.05 0.83
C THR A 34 2.20 16.54 1.69
N GLU A 35 2.76 17.38 2.53
CA GLU A 35 3.69 17.00 3.58
C GLU A 35 2.96 16.59 4.86
N HIS A 36 3.67 15.92 5.75
CA HIS A 36 3.24 15.44 7.06
C HIS A 36 2.26 16.40 7.74
N GLY A 37 1.01 16.01 7.84
CA GLY A 37 0.03 16.70 8.67
C GLY A 37 0.43 16.83 10.15
N ARG A 38 1.46 16.08 10.58
CA ARG A 38 2.04 16.15 11.92
C ARG A 38 2.98 17.34 12.12
N THR A 39 3.74 17.74 11.08
CA THR A 39 4.74 18.80 11.20
C THR A 39 4.21 20.17 10.80
N ARG A 40 3.26 20.23 9.86
CA ARG A 40 2.67 21.50 9.38
C ARG A 40 1.19 21.66 9.71
N GLY A 41 0.55 20.60 10.24
CA GLY A 41 -0.87 20.59 10.58
C GLY A 41 -1.80 20.35 9.38
N VAL A 42 -2.95 19.78 9.66
CA VAL A 42 -4.00 19.44 8.67
C VAL A 42 -4.47 20.72 7.94
N GLU A 43 -4.56 21.84 8.65
CA GLU A 43 -4.96 23.13 8.10
C GLU A 43 -4.05 23.60 6.95
N GLN A 44 -2.75 23.47 7.11
CA GLN A 44 -1.79 23.86 6.08
C GLN A 44 -1.86 22.95 4.86
N SER A 45 -2.11 21.65 5.08
CA SER A 45 -2.34 20.69 3.98
C SER A 45 -3.60 21.05 3.21
N VAL A 46 -4.72 21.33 3.90
CA VAL A 46 -5.97 21.80 3.27
C VAL A 46 -5.73 23.07 2.44
N ARG A 47 -5.06 24.06 3.00
CA ARG A 47 -4.74 25.31 2.29
C ARG A 47 -3.88 25.05 1.06
N TRP A 48 -2.83 24.26 1.18
CA TRP A 48 -1.97 23.96 0.04
C TRP A 48 -2.74 23.25 -1.09
N VAL A 49 -3.60 22.29 -0.73
CA VAL A 49 -4.44 21.61 -1.73
C VAL A 49 -5.37 22.61 -2.39
N GLN A 50 -6.04 23.47 -1.61
CA GLN A 50 -7.06 24.40 -2.11
C GLN A 50 -6.44 25.56 -2.89
N ASP A 51 -5.29 26.10 -2.44
CA ASP A 51 -4.72 27.33 -2.98
C ASP A 51 -3.60 27.07 -4.01
N VAL A 52 -3.04 25.85 -4.06
CA VAL A 52 -1.94 25.53 -4.96
C VAL A 52 -2.27 24.37 -5.88
N PHE A 53 -2.61 23.20 -5.32
CA PHE A 53 -2.83 21.98 -6.12
C PHE A 53 -4.08 22.06 -7.00
N CYS A 54 -5.20 22.48 -6.43
CA CYS A 54 -6.46 22.61 -7.18
C CYS A 54 -6.37 23.65 -8.30
N PRO A 55 -5.82 24.88 -8.08
CA PRO A 55 -5.61 25.84 -9.17
C PRO A 55 -4.63 25.35 -10.22
N TRP A 56 -3.59 24.61 -9.82
CA TRP A 56 -2.67 23.98 -10.78
C TRP A 56 -3.40 22.98 -11.67
N CYS A 57 -4.20 22.06 -11.10
CA CYS A 57 -5.02 21.14 -11.89
C CYS A 57 -5.99 21.90 -12.82
N ALA A 58 -6.65 22.93 -12.31
CA ALA A 58 -7.62 23.73 -13.07
C ALA A 58 -6.98 24.48 -14.24
N SER A 59 -5.68 24.75 -14.20
CA SER A 59 -4.94 25.41 -15.30
C SER A 59 -4.80 24.52 -16.56
N PHE A 60 -5.19 23.22 -16.46
CA PHE A 60 -5.18 22.25 -17.57
C PHE A 60 -6.60 21.68 -17.80
N PRO A 61 -7.55 22.47 -18.28
CA PRO A 61 -8.98 22.11 -18.33
C PRO A 61 -9.27 20.88 -19.20
N ASP A 62 -8.46 20.60 -20.19
CA ASP A 62 -8.60 19.49 -21.12
C ASP A 62 -7.94 18.18 -20.61
N VAL A 63 -7.22 18.24 -19.49
CA VAL A 63 -6.54 17.09 -18.89
C VAL A 63 -7.33 16.61 -17.69
N ARG A 64 -7.59 15.31 -17.60
CA ARG A 64 -8.24 14.70 -16.45
C ARG A 64 -7.20 14.31 -15.39
N PHE A 65 -7.53 14.51 -14.15
CA PHE A 65 -6.71 14.11 -13.01
C PHE A 65 -7.47 13.08 -12.18
N CYS A 66 -6.85 11.91 -11.92
CA CYS A 66 -7.34 10.95 -10.93
C CYS A 66 -6.38 10.99 -9.73
N VAL A 67 -6.92 11.32 -8.55
CA VAL A 67 -6.12 11.58 -7.35
C VAL A 67 -6.49 10.57 -6.28
N VAL A 68 -5.49 9.87 -5.77
CA VAL A 68 -5.55 8.99 -4.61
C VAL A 68 -4.65 9.59 -3.52
N PRO A 69 -5.09 9.74 -2.27
CA PRO A 69 -4.22 10.22 -1.19
C PRO A 69 -3.27 9.14 -0.68
N GLY A 70 -2.20 9.56 0.02
CA GLY A 70 -1.22 8.71 0.71
C GLY A 70 -1.20 8.94 2.22
N GLU A 71 -0.25 8.30 2.92
CA GLU A 71 -0.20 8.36 4.39
C GLU A 71 0.20 9.73 4.94
N GLN A 72 0.80 10.61 4.12
CA GLN A 72 1.11 11.98 4.51
C GLN A 72 -0.07 12.93 4.30
N ASP A 73 -1.05 12.53 3.51
CA ASP A 73 -2.23 13.33 3.18
C ASP A 73 -3.29 13.26 4.30
N VAL A 74 -2.89 13.58 5.54
CA VAL A 74 -3.72 13.45 6.74
C VAL A 74 -5.04 14.25 6.63
N PHE A 75 -5.09 15.31 5.84
CA PHE A 75 -6.31 16.05 5.57
C PHE A 75 -7.40 15.15 4.94
N ALA A 76 -6.98 14.17 4.16
CA ALA A 76 -7.87 13.27 3.43
C ALA A 76 -8.69 12.33 4.35
N GLU A 77 -8.20 12.03 5.55
CA GLU A 77 -8.98 11.31 6.58
C GLU A 77 -9.85 12.23 7.44
N ARG A 78 -9.44 13.49 7.61
CA ARG A 78 -9.99 14.34 8.65
C ARG A 78 -10.85 15.49 8.14
N ARG A 79 -10.57 15.98 6.94
CA ARG A 79 -11.12 17.21 6.40
C ARG A 79 -11.21 17.18 4.87
N ALA A 80 -11.40 16.00 4.26
CA ALA A 80 -11.51 15.85 2.81
C ALA A 80 -12.65 16.65 2.21
N GLU A 81 -13.76 16.79 2.96
CA GLU A 81 -14.98 17.51 2.60
C GLU A 81 -14.78 19.02 2.42
N GLU A 82 -13.69 19.57 2.93
CA GLU A 82 -13.36 20.99 2.76
C GLU A 82 -12.75 21.31 1.41
N ILE A 83 -12.26 20.29 0.70
CA ILE A 83 -11.60 20.48 -0.61
C ILE A 83 -12.65 20.63 -1.71
N ARG A 84 -12.56 21.73 -2.43
CA ARG A 84 -13.36 21.98 -3.63
C ARG A 84 -12.56 21.57 -4.86
N TRP A 85 -12.73 20.32 -5.22
CA TRP A 85 -12.03 19.76 -6.38
C TRP A 85 -12.46 20.43 -7.69
N PRO A 86 -11.51 20.79 -8.59
CA PRO A 86 -11.83 21.27 -9.93
C PRO A 86 -12.61 20.21 -10.74
N ARG A 87 -13.35 20.65 -11.76
CA ARG A 87 -14.18 19.75 -12.59
C ARG A 87 -13.40 18.68 -13.34
N ASN A 88 -12.13 18.93 -13.62
CA ASN A 88 -11.23 18.00 -14.28
C ASN A 88 -10.50 17.06 -13.31
N VAL A 89 -10.73 17.15 -12.02
CA VAL A 89 -10.19 16.27 -10.98
C VAL A 89 -11.27 15.28 -10.53
N VAL A 90 -10.89 13.99 -10.50
CA VAL A 90 -11.63 12.92 -9.86
C VAL A 90 -10.83 12.50 -8.64
N TYR A 91 -11.35 12.83 -7.45
CA TYR A 91 -10.80 12.36 -6.19
C TYR A 91 -11.39 10.98 -5.89
N LEU A 92 -10.53 9.96 -5.83
CA LEU A 92 -10.92 8.59 -5.52
C LEU A 92 -10.90 8.43 -3.99
N ASP A 93 -12.05 8.67 -3.38
CA ASP A 93 -12.19 8.80 -1.92
C ASP A 93 -12.01 7.47 -1.19
N PRO A 94 -10.91 7.26 -0.45
CA PRO A 94 -10.66 6.02 0.27
C PRO A 94 -11.53 5.85 1.53
N ALA A 95 -12.13 6.93 2.03
CA ALA A 95 -12.99 6.92 3.21
C ALA A 95 -14.46 6.67 2.86
N ALA A 96 -14.82 6.74 1.58
CA ALA A 96 -16.20 6.49 1.14
C ALA A 96 -16.63 5.05 1.47
N SER A 97 -17.83 4.92 2.00
CA SER A 97 -18.46 3.63 2.27
C SER A 97 -18.87 2.90 0.97
N ASP A 98 -19.12 3.64 -0.10
CA ASP A 98 -19.42 3.11 -1.42
C ASP A 98 -18.13 2.86 -2.20
N PRO A 99 -17.80 1.60 -2.58
CA PRO A 99 -16.67 1.29 -3.43
C PRO A 99 -16.67 2.02 -4.79
N ALA A 100 -17.85 2.43 -5.27
CA ALA A 100 -17.97 3.19 -6.51
C ALA A 100 -17.25 4.55 -6.43
N ALA A 101 -17.17 5.16 -5.26
CA ALA A 101 -16.43 6.41 -5.04
C ALA A 101 -14.92 6.27 -5.20
N ARG A 102 -14.40 5.03 -5.25
CA ARG A 102 -13.01 4.69 -5.52
C ARG A 102 -12.76 4.26 -6.95
N THR A 103 -13.79 4.35 -7.80
CA THR A 103 -13.74 3.93 -9.20
C THR A 103 -14.07 5.11 -10.11
N CYS A 104 -13.37 5.24 -11.21
CA CYS A 104 -13.78 6.15 -12.28
C CYS A 104 -13.47 5.54 -13.65
N GLU A 105 -14.08 6.12 -14.67
CA GLU A 105 -13.79 5.83 -16.06
C GLU A 105 -13.33 7.12 -16.77
N VAL A 106 -12.14 7.08 -17.35
CA VAL A 106 -11.57 8.21 -18.10
C VAL A 106 -11.05 7.70 -19.44
N ALA A 107 -11.55 8.28 -20.53
CA ALA A 107 -11.20 7.88 -21.89
C ALA A 107 -11.35 6.36 -22.13
N GLY A 108 -12.38 5.75 -21.55
CA GLY A 108 -12.65 4.33 -21.63
C GLY A 108 -11.75 3.45 -20.74
N LEU A 109 -10.85 4.03 -19.93
CA LEU A 109 -10.03 3.31 -18.96
C LEU A 109 -10.77 3.21 -17.64
N LYS A 110 -10.93 1.98 -17.12
CA LYS A 110 -11.46 1.70 -15.79
C LYS A 110 -10.35 1.80 -14.75
N ILE A 111 -10.49 2.75 -13.83
CA ILE A 111 -9.47 3.11 -12.85
C ILE A 111 -10.04 2.90 -11.44
N TYR A 112 -9.27 2.27 -10.56
CA TYR A 112 -9.60 2.10 -9.14
C TYR A 112 -8.48 2.64 -8.27
N GLY A 113 -8.83 3.33 -7.16
CA GLY A 113 -7.89 3.97 -6.25
C GLY A 113 -7.82 3.29 -4.88
N VAL A 114 -6.61 3.15 -4.34
CA VAL A 114 -6.34 2.61 -3.01
C VAL A 114 -5.31 3.46 -2.28
N ALA A 115 -5.69 4.05 -1.15
CA ALA A 115 -4.80 4.85 -0.31
C ALA A 115 -4.13 4.03 0.81
N ARG A 116 -4.69 2.87 1.16
CA ARG A 116 -4.25 2.12 2.33
C ARG A 116 -2.83 1.61 2.20
N THR A 117 -2.06 1.78 3.29
CA THR A 117 -0.66 1.37 3.41
C THR A 117 -0.47 0.47 4.63
N PRO A 118 0.55 -0.43 4.62
CA PRO A 118 0.94 -1.14 5.82
C PRO A 118 1.33 -0.18 6.94
N TYR A 119 0.93 -0.51 8.18
CA TYR A 119 1.23 0.32 9.35
C TYR A 119 2.74 0.54 9.53
N GLN A 120 3.14 1.80 9.69
CA GLN A 120 4.52 2.22 9.91
C GLN A 120 4.67 3.14 11.12
N LYS A 121 4.01 4.29 11.13
CA LYS A 121 4.21 5.36 12.10
C LYS A 121 2.92 6.07 12.52
N GLY A 122 1.76 5.61 12.06
CA GLY A 122 0.45 6.23 12.31
C GLY A 122 0.19 7.43 11.41
N GLY A 123 0.49 7.31 10.12
CA GLY A 123 0.02 8.19 9.05
C GLY A 123 -1.46 7.93 8.72
N ALA A 124 -2.00 8.71 7.80
CA ALA A 124 -3.33 8.47 7.27
C ALA A 124 -3.39 7.10 6.57
N PHE A 125 -4.55 6.44 6.60
CA PHE A 125 -4.82 5.17 5.90
C PHE A 125 -3.88 4.01 6.25
N GLU A 126 -2.94 4.19 7.18
CA GLU A 126 -2.13 3.08 7.68
C GLU A 126 -3.01 2.03 8.36
N SER A 127 -2.83 0.78 8.00
CA SER A 127 -3.74 -0.30 8.37
C SER A 127 -3.03 -1.56 8.80
N SER A 128 -3.71 -2.35 9.66
CA SER A 128 -3.26 -3.70 9.99
C SER A 128 -3.38 -4.62 8.77
N PRO A 129 -2.67 -5.75 8.72
CA PRO A 129 -2.78 -6.70 7.62
C PRO A 129 -4.20 -7.15 7.35
N GLU A 130 -4.97 -7.42 8.40
CA GLU A 130 -6.35 -7.88 8.30
C GLU A 130 -7.24 -6.80 7.68
N ALA A 131 -7.01 -5.52 8.04
CA ALA A 131 -7.69 -4.39 7.43
C ALA A 131 -7.26 -4.19 5.96
N LEU A 132 -6.00 -4.45 5.63
CA LEU A 132 -5.49 -4.44 4.26
C LEU A 132 -6.13 -5.55 3.42
N VAL A 133 -6.21 -6.79 3.94
CA VAL A 133 -6.87 -7.91 3.25
C VAL A 133 -8.31 -7.55 2.92
N ARG A 134 -9.07 -7.02 3.89
CA ARG A 134 -10.47 -6.62 3.66
C ARG A 134 -10.58 -5.51 2.62
N ALA A 135 -9.76 -4.46 2.75
CA ALA A 135 -9.82 -3.32 1.82
C ALA A 135 -9.40 -3.71 0.40
N PHE A 136 -8.39 -4.55 0.25
CA PHE A 136 -7.91 -4.98 -1.07
C PHE A 136 -8.80 -6.08 -1.69
N ALA A 137 -9.60 -6.81 -0.90
CA ALA A 137 -10.63 -7.70 -1.41
C ALA A 137 -11.70 -6.95 -2.25
N GLU A 138 -11.88 -5.65 -1.98
CA GLU A 138 -12.84 -4.80 -2.71
C GLU A 138 -12.31 -4.33 -4.08
N ILE A 139 -11.03 -4.54 -4.40
CA ILE A 139 -10.47 -4.21 -5.71
C ILE A 139 -11.17 -5.06 -6.77
N PRO A 140 -11.90 -4.44 -7.73
CA PRO A 140 -12.66 -5.19 -8.72
C PRO A 140 -11.74 -5.84 -9.77
N GLU A 141 -12.25 -6.88 -10.40
CA GLU A 141 -11.62 -7.48 -11.57
C GLU A 141 -11.90 -6.66 -12.84
N GLY A 142 -11.08 -6.86 -13.87
CA GLY A 142 -11.28 -6.21 -15.16
C GLY A 142 -10.94 -4.73 -15.18
N LEU A 143 -10.09 -4.28 -14.27
CA LEU A 143 -9.53 -2.93 -14.27
C LEU A 143 -8.48 -2.77 -15.36
N ASP A 144 -8.43 -1.60 -15.98
CA ASP A 144 -7.27 -1.18 -16.76
C ASP A 144 -6.16 -0.69 -15.82
N ILE A 145 -6.50 0.14 -14.83
CA ILE A 145 -5.51 0.79 -13.96
C ILE A 145 -5.91 0.66 -12.48
N LEU A 146 -4.97 0.22 -11.68
CA LEU A 146 -5.01 0.34 -10.22
C LEU A 146 -4.02 1.44 -9.78
N VAL A 147 -4.51 2.47 -9.11
CA VAL A 147 -3.67 3.49 -8.48
C VAL A 147 -3.60 3.20 -6.99
N SER A 148 -2.42 2.86 -6.49
CA SER A 148 -2.19 2.57 -5.07
C SER A 148 -1.08 3.45 -4.53
N HIS A 149 -1.24 4.00 -3.31
CA HIS A 149 -0.10 4.71 -2.74
C HIS A 149 1.03 3.75 -2.38
N ALA A 150 0.76 2.69 -1.61
CA ALA A 150 1.77 1.67 -1.32
C ALA A 150 2.10 0.81 -2.55
N PRO A 151 3.37 0.43 -2.76
CA PRO A 151 3.73 -0.58 -3.74
C PRO A 151 3.31 -1.98 -3.27
N PRO A 152 3.02 -2.91 -4.21
CA PRO A 152 2.95 -4.33 -3.88
C PRO A 152 4.34 -4.87 -3.53
N LEU A 153 4.39 -5.93 -2.74
CA LEU A 153 5.60 -6.71 -2.52
C LEU A 153 5.86 -7.59 -3.75
N ILE A 154 6.97 -7.35 -4.46
CA ILE A 154 7.35 -8.10 -5.65
C ILE A 154 8.78 -8.61 -5.46
N ASP A 155 8.96 -9.94 -5.48
CA ASP A 155 10.27 -10.57 -5.37
C ASP A 155 11.11 -10.31 -6.63
N GLY A 156 12.42 -10.20 -6.44
CA GLY A 156 13.37 -9.95 -7.52
C GLY A 156 13.33 -8.53 -8.09
N TYR A 157 12.50 -7.67 -7.51
CA TYR A 157 12.37 -6.27 -7.91
C TYR A 157 12.43 -5.35 -6.70
N ASN A 158 13.17 -4.25 -6.82
CA ASN A 158 13.39 -3.33 -5.70
C ASN A 158 12.44 -2.12 -5.74
N LEU A 159 11.27 -2.23 -6.39
CA LEU A 159 10.27 -1.16 -6.44
C LEU A 159 9.83 -0.67 -5.06
N ASP A 160 9.84 -1.58 -4.10
CA ASP A 160 9.41 -1.38 -2.72
C ASP A 160 10.57 -1.37 -1.71
N VAL A 161 11.83 -1.35 -2.16
CA VAL A 161 13.00 -1.39 -1.27
C VAL A 161 13.38 0.00 -0.79
N ASP A 162 13.30 0.22 0.53
CA ASP A 162 13.87 1.40 1.18
C ASP A 162 15.39 1.42 0.99
N GLY A 163 15.88 2.37 0.20
CA GLY A 163 17.30 2.47 -0.17
C GLY A 163 18.26 2.63 1.00
N ARG A 164 17.82 3.22 2.12
CA ARG A 164 18.64 3.40 3.33
C ARG A 164 18.76 2.12 4.16
N ARG A 165 17.67 1.34 4.26
CA ARG A 165 17.59 0.16 5.13
C ARG A 165 17.59 -1.15 4.36
N ARG A 166 17.54 -1.11 3.05
CA ARG A 166 17.42 -2.27 2.15
C ARG A 166 16.31 -3.24 2.58
N ARG A 167 15.18 -2.69 3.00
CA ARG A 167 14.02 -3.45 3.44
C ARG A 167 12.88 -3.26 2.47
N HIS A 168 12.21 -4.34 2.16
CA HIS A 168 10.94 -4.29 1.44
C HIS A 168 9.88 -3.58 2.28
N ARG A 169 9.16 -2.67 1.66
CA ARG A 169 8.06 -1.88 2.25
C ARG A 169 6.73 -2.15 1.57
N GLY A 170 6.74 -2.94 0.51
CA GLY A 170 5.56 -3.32 -0.24
C GLY A 170 4.59 -4.16 0.58
N SER A 171 3.31 -4.12 0.17
CA SER A 171 2.24 -4.92 0.77
C SER A 171 2.13 -6.27 0.09
N ALA A 172 2.25 -7.36 0.87
CA ALA A 172 1.98 -8.71 0.40
C ALA A 172 0.48 -8.90 0.09
N GLU A 173 -0.39 -8.26 0.88
CA GLU A 173 -1.83 -8.29 0.72
C GLU A 173 -2.26 -7.62 -0.60
N LEU A 174 -1.58 -6.51 -0.97
CA LEU A 174 -1.79 -5.86 -2.25
C LEU A 174 -1.30 -6.72 -3.42
N ALA A 175 -0.14 -7.36 -3.29
CA ALA A 175 0.39 -8.27 -4.31
C ALA A 175 -0.58 -9.43 -4.58
N GLU A 176 -1.21 -9.98 -3.53
CA GLU A 176 -2.25 -11.01 -3.66
C GLU A 176 -3.49 -10.48 -4.39
N ALA A 177 -3.96 -9.29 -4.01
CA ALA A 177 -5.10 -8.66 -4.66
C ALA A 177 -4.84 -8.36 -6.14
N ILE A 178 -3.62 -7.95 -6.51
CA ILE A 178 -3.22 -7.75 -7.91
C ILE A 178 -3.21 -9.07 -8.69
N ARG A 179 -2.77 -10.18 -8.08
CA ARG A 179 -2.85 -11.50 -8.73
C ARG A 179 -4.28 -11.92 -9.02
N ARG A 180 -5.21 -11.64 -8.11
CA ARG A 180 -6.64 -11.92 -8.27
C ARG A 180 -7.29 -10.99 -9.28
N ALA A 181 -7.17 -9.67 -9.09
CA ALA A 181 -7.89 -8.65 -9.85
C ALA A 181 -7.32 -8.42 -11.26
N ARG A 182 -6.05 -8.73 -11.49
CA ARG A 182 -5.33 -8.64 -12.76
C ARG A 182 -5.48 -7.28 -13.47
N PRO A 183 -5.25 -6.14 -12.78
CA PRO A 183 -5.22 -4.86 -13.47
C PRO A 183 -4.12 -4.90 -14.54
N ARG A 184 -4.29 -4.17 -15.63
CA ARG A 184 -3.27 -4.11 -16.69
C ARG A 184 -2.08 -3.27 -16.27
N LEU A 185 -2.34 -2.19 -15.53
CA LEU A 185 -1.34 -1.28 -14.98
C LEU A 185 -1.58 -1.06 -13.47
N VAL A 186 -0.50 -1.08 -12.69
CA VAL A 186 -0.47 -0.61 -11.30
C VAL A 186 0.48 0.57 -11.21
N VAL A 187 -0.01 1.71 -10.74
CA VAL A 187 0.79 2.90 -10.44
C VAL A 187 0.88 3.04 -8.93
N CYS A 188 2.10 3.10 -8.39
CA CYS A 188 2.33 3.25 -6.95
C CYS A 188 3.43 4.26 -6.65
N GLY A 189 3.56 4.62 -5.36
CA GLY A 189 4.54 5.57 -4.84
C GLY A 189 5.15 5.11 -3.52
N HIS A 190 5.18 6.02 -2.51
CA HIS A 190 5.53 5.76 -1.11
C HIS A 190 7.01 5.40 -0.86
N VAL A 191 7.64 4.59 -1.68
CA VAL A 191 9.01 4.13 -1.47
C VAL A 191 9.97 4.90 -2.37
N HIS A 192 10.49 6.01 -1.84
CA HIS A 192 11.36 6.93 -2.58
C HIS A 192 12.68 6.31 -3.02
N GLY A 193 13.23 5.41 -2.20
CA GLY A 193 14.51 4.75 -2.49
C GLY A 193 14.38 3.48 -3.34
N GLY A 194 13.17 3.18 -3.80
CA GLY A 194 12.90 2.01 -4.63
C GLY A 194 13.49 2.11 -6.03
N ASP A 195 13.47 0.99 -6.73
CA ASP A 195 13.78 0.97 -8.16
C ASP A 195 12.59 1.55 -8.93
N HIS A 196 12.79 2.62 -9.66
CA HIS A 196 11.75 3.31 -10.41
C HIS A 196 11.54 2.74 -11.82
N ARG A 197 12.18 1.62 -12.14
CA ARG A 197 11.91 0.88 -13.36
C ARG A 197 10.58 0.14 -13.26
N ARG A 198 10.01 -0.18 -14.43
CA ARG A 198 8.78 -0.98 -14.44
C ARG A 198 9.06 -2.45 -14.12
N ALA A 199 8.09 -3.11 -13.51
CA ALA A 199 8.00 -4.56 -13.42
C ALA A 199 6.85 -5.07 -14.31
N VAL A 200 7.00 -6.27 -14.86
CA VAL A 200 5.90 -6.97 -15.53
C VAL A 200 5.70 -8.30 -14.82
N LEU A 201 4.52 -8.48 -14.25
CA LEU A 201 4.18 -9.71 -13.52
C LEU A 201 3.83 -10.84 -14.50
N GLU A 202 3.88 -12.09 -14.04
CA GLU A 202 3.55 -13.28 -14.85
C GLU A 202 2.14 -13.22 -15.48
N ASN A 203 1.20 -12.56 -14.79
CA ASN A 203 -0.16 -12.36 -15.29
C ASN A 203 -0.28 -11.20 -16.31
N GLY A 204 0.83 -10.59 -16.71
CA GLY A 204 0.90 -9.48 -17.64
C GLY A 204 0.67 -8.09 -17.03
N THR A 205 0.40 -7.99 -15.73
CA THR A 205 0.26 -6.69 -15.04
C THR A 205 1.58 -5.93 -15.07
N VAL A 206 1.55 -4.69 -15.55
CA VAL A 206 2.66 -3.74 -15.46
C VAL A 206 2.59 -3.00 -14.12
N VAL A 207 3.68 -2.94 -13.37
CA VAL A 207 3.78 -2.19 -12.10
C VAL A 207 4.86 -1.13 -12.23
N VAL A 208 4.55 0.12 -11.85
CA VAL A 208 5.49 1.24 -11.85
C VAL A 208 5.46 1.97 -10.52
N ASN A 209 6.63 2.19 -9.93
CA ASN A 209 6.80 3.12 -8.82
C ASN A 209 7.13 4.50 -9.40
N VAL A 210 6.29 5.48 -9.11
CA VAL A 210 6.37 6.84 -9.66
C VAL A 210 6.71 7.89 -8.61
N SER A 211 7.26 7.48 -7.46
CA SER A 211 7.68 8.39 -6.38
C SER A 211 8.63 9.46 -6.91
N ARG A 212 8.35 10.71 -6.58
CA ARG A 212 9.25 11.82 -6.89
C ARG A 212 10.25 11.99 -5.75
N VAL A 213 11.47 11.56 -6.01
CA VAL A 213 12.55 11.64 -5.01
C VAL A 213 13.16 13.03 -5.02
N LEU A 214 13.23 13.63 -3.85
CA LEU A 214 13.97 14.87 -3.62
C LEU A 214 15.35 14.52 -3.03
N ASP A 215 16.39 15.20 -3.52
CA ASP A 215 17.72 15.17 -2.88
C ASP A 215 17.74 16.00 -1.60
N ASP A 216 18.88 16.00 -0.89
CA ASP A 216 19.05 16.78 0.36
C ASP A 216 18.91 18.30 0.17
N ARG A 217 18.87 18.78 -1.08
CA ARG A 217 18.67 20.18 -1.47
C ARG A 217 17.26 20.51 -1.90
N GLY A 218 16.35 19.52 -1.83
CA GLY A 218 14.98 19.65 -2.31
C GLY A 218 14.86 19.65 -3.84
N THR A 219 15.85 19.13 -4.55
CA THR A 219 15.81 18.99 -6.02
C THR A 219 15.19 17.64 -6.38
N VAL A 220 14.22 17.65 -7.28
CA VAL A 220 13.61 16.41 -7.78
C VAL A 220 14.62 15.65 -8.67
N THR A 221 14.99 14.47 -8.26
CA THR A 221 15.99 13.62 -8.94
C THR A 221 15.39 12.60 -9.90
N THR A 222 14.09 12.27 -9.73
CA THR A 222 13.39 11.34 -10.61
C THR A 222 12.59 12.07 -11.68
N ARG A 223 12.57 11.51 -12.88
CA ARG A 223 11.70 12.02 -13.97
C ARG A 223 10.26 11.59 -13.72
N PRO A 224 9.27 12.45 -14.05
CA PRO A 224 7.88 12.01 -14.09
C PRO A 224 7.72 10.87 -15.09
N ARG A 225 6.87 9.92 -14.77
CA ARG A 225 6.64 8.77 -15.64
C ARG A 225 5.53 9.07 -16.64
N VAL A 226 5.88 9.08 -17.92
CA VAL A 226 4.89 9.14 -19.01
C VAL A 226 4.64 7.71 -19.50
N ILE A 227 3.38 7.34 -19.62
CA ILE A 227 2.94 6.01 -20.03
C ILE A 227 2.12 6.16 -21.31
N ASP A 228 2.56 5.52 -22.38
CA ASP A 228 1.81 5.43 -23.62
C ASP A 228 0.80 4.28 -23.55
N VAL A 229 -0.44 4.58 -23.91
CA VAL A 229 -1.51 3.59 -24.01
C VAL A 229 -1.84 3.34 -25.48
N GLU A 230 -1.63 2.11 -25.91
CA GLU A 230 -1.89 1.64 -27.27
C GLU A 230 -3.07 0.67 -27.29
N GLU A 231 -4.00 0.85 -28.21
CA GLU A 231 -5.04 -0.14 -28.49
C GLU A 231 -4.46 -1.20 -29.42
N THR A 232 -4.59 -2.46 -29.06
CA THR A 232 -4.16 -3.60 -29.87
C THR A 232 -5.32 -4.58 -30.07
N GLY A 233 -5.20 -5.50 -31.01
CA GLY A 233 -6.22 -6.55 -31.21
C GLY A 233 -6.47 -7.46 -29.98
N GLY A 234 -5.54 -7.46 -29.01
CA GLY A 234 -5.64 -8.18 -27.74
C GLY A 234 -6.05 -7.30 -26.56
N GLY A 235 -6.39 -6.03 -26.76
CA GLY A 235 -6.72 -5.04 -25.74
C GLY A 235 -5.66 -3.94 -25.60
N ARG A 236 -5.64 -3.28 -24.46
CA ARG A 236 -4.74 -2.14 -24.21
C ARG A 236 -3.38 -2.58 -23.69
N VAL A 237 -2.33 -1.96 -24.20
CA VAL A 237 -0.95 -2.14 -23.77
C VAL A 237 -0.42 -0.83 -23.20
N PHE A 238 0.23 -0.90 -22.06
CA PHE A 238 0.84 0.23 -21.36
C PHE A 238 2.36 0.16 -21.52
N ARG A 239 2.95 1.18 -22.18
CA ARG A 239 4.39 1.29 -22.40
C ARG A 239 4.96 2.48 -21.66
N THR A 240 6.13 2.31 -21.08
CA THR A 240 6.91 3.39 -20.45
C THR A 240 8.14 3.71 -21.29
N ASP A 241 8.75 4.85 -21.06
CA ASP A 241 9.99 5.31 -21.75
C ASP A 241 11.18 4.33 -21.61
N GLU A 242 11.03 3.27 -20.80
CA GLU A 242 12.08 2.29 -20.47
C GLU A 242 11.73 0.87 -20.96
N ASP A 243 10.98 0.75 -22.05
CA ASP A 243 10.53 -0.57 -22.55
C ASP A 243 11.66 -1.52 -23.01
N ASP A 244 12.91 -1.03 -23.10
CA ASP A 244 14.06 -1.80 -23.52
C ASP A 244 14.71 -2.60 -22.39
N GLY A 245 14.02 -3.53 -21.77
CA GLY A 245 14.63 -4.46 -20.80
C GLY A 245 13.84 -4.79 -19.57
N ALA A 246 12.53 -4.66 -19.60
CA ALA A 246 11.71 -5.14 -18.49
C ALA A 246 11.80 -6.67 -18.35
N ALA A 247 12.45 -7.10 -17.30
CA ALA A 247 12.35 -8.50 -16.90
C ALA A 247 10.90 -8.84 -16.54
N VAL A 248 10.40 -9.95 -17.04
CA VAL A 248 9.17 -10.55 -16.50
C VAL A 248 9.53 -11.04 -15.10
N VAL A 249 8.92 -10.45 -14.08
CA VAL A 249 9.13 -10.85 -12.69
C VAL A 249 7.91 -11.62 -12.24
N SER A 250 8.13 -12.81 -11.68
CA SER A 250 7.07 -13.52 -10.98
C SER A 250 6.65 -12.72 -9.75
N ALA A 251 5.35 -12.54 -9.56
CA ALA A 251 4.86 -12.18 -8.24
C ALA A 251 5.36 -13.26 -7.25
N PRO A 252 5.66 -12.88 -5.98
CA PRO A 252 6.12 -13.86 -5.02
C PRO A 252 5.17 -15.06 -5.05
N ALA A 253 5.74 -16.26 -5.18
CA ALA A 253 4.96 -17.46 -4.99
C ALA A 253 4.20 -17.30 -3.67
N ALA A 254 3.00 -17.83 -3.57
CA ALA A 254 2.17 -17.75 -2.35
C ALA A 254 2.96 -18.06 -1.06
N SER A 255 4.06 -18.81 -1.18
CA SER A 255 4.99 -19.17 -0.11
C SER A 255 5.70 -17.97 0.56
N VAL A 256 6.10 -16.91 -0.17
CA VAL A 256 6.84 -15.78 0.45
C VAL A 256 5.88 -14.83 1.16
N GLY A 257 4.68 -14.61 0.60
CA GLY A 257 3.61 -13.92 1.31
C GLY A 257 3.20 -14.66 2.58
N ALA A 258 3.08 -15.99 2.50
CA ALA A 258 2.81 -16.89 3.61
C ALA A 258 3.90 -16.81 4.69
N ALA A 259 5.18 -16.91 4.32
CA ALA A 259 6.30 -16.84 5.25
C ALA A 259 6.30 -15.53 6.05
N LYS A 260 6.08 -14.38 5.40
CA LYS A 260 5.98 -13.08 6.09
C LYS A 260 4.76 -12.95 6.99
N GLN A 261 3.61 -13.48 6.56
CA GLN A 261 2.41 -13.49 7.39
C GLN A 261 2.59 -14.38 8.63
N ILE A 262 3.19 -15.55 8.46
CA ILE A 262 3.53 -16.48 9.55
C ILE A 262 4.53 -15.84 10.50
N GLU A 263 5.63 -15.24 10.01
CA GLU A 263 6.63 -14.55 10.83
C GLU A 263 6.03 -13.39 11.63
N ARG A 264 5.08 -12.66 11.03
CA ARG A 264 4.41 -11.56 11.71
C ARG A 264 3.44 -12.05 12.78
N ALA A 265 2.65 -13.07 12.49
CA ALA A 265 1.77 -13.73 13.44
C ALA A 265 2.58 -14.32 14.59
N GLU A 266 3.72 -14.97 14.32
CA GLU A 266 4.68 -15.44 15.31
C GLU A 266 5.15 -14.31 16.25
N LYS A 267 5.51 -13.13 15.71
CA LYS A 267 5.98 -12.00 16.53
C LYS A 267 4.92 -11.51 17.52
N ILE A 268 3.65 -11.46 17.09
CA ILE A 268 2.53 -11.08 17.96
C ILE A 268 2.31 -12.15 19.04
N LEU A 269 2.21 -13.41 18.63
CA LEU A 269 2.02 -14.55 19.53
C LEU A 269 3.17 -14.65 20.55
N PHE A 270 4.42 -14.51 20.11
CA PHE A 270 5.59 -14.51 20.99
C PHE A 270 5.51 -13.42 22.07
N LYS A 271 5.12 -12.19 21.71
CA LYS A 271 4.98 -11.09 22.67
C LYS A 271 3.83 -11.34 23.66
N ALA A 272 2.71 -11.86 23.16
CA ALA A 272 1.57 -12.22 24.00
C ALA A 272 1.94 -13.33 25.01
N VAL A 273 2.52 -14.43 24.53
CA VAL A 273 2.93 -15.56 25.38
C VAL A 273 3.97 -15.13 26.40
N ARG A 274 4.98 -14.34 26.01
CA ARG A 274 5.97 -13.80 26.94
C ARG A 274 5.34 -12.92 28.03
N SER A 275 4.35 -12.09 27.65
CA SER A 275 3.62 -11.25 28.61
C SER A 275 2.81 -12.10 29.59
N ILE A 276 2.08 -13.10 29.10
CA ILE A 276 1.28 -14.01 29.94
C ILE A 276 2.17 -14.78 30.90
N ASN A 277 3.23 -15.42 30.42
CA ASN A 277 4.15 -16.20 31.25
C ASN A 277 4.78 -15.36 32.36
N LYS A 278 5.20 -14.12 32.05
CA LYS A 278 5.71 -13.18 33.05
C LYS A 278 4.69 -12.84 34.15
N HIS A 279 3.41 -12.73 33.79
CA HIS A 279 2.33 -12.49 34.76
C HIS A 279 2.03 -13.72 35.61
N VAL A 280 2.01 -14.91 35.00
CA VAL A 280 1.86 -16.18 35.71
C VAL A 280 2.98 -16.36 36.75
N GLU A 281 4.24 -16.07 36.36
CA GLU A 281 5.42 -16.18 37.25
C GLU A 281 5.39 -15.18 38.42
N LYS A 282 4.84 -14.00 38.21
CA LYS A 282 4.76 -12.94 39.24
C LYS A 282 3.52 -13.01 40.11
N GLY A 283 2.52 -13.83 39.77
CA GLY A 283 1.21 -13.85 40.42
C GLY A 283 0.42 -12.55 40.26
N ASP A 284 0.78 -11.71 39.24
CA ASP A 284 0.16 -10.44 38.94
C ASP A 284 -0.76 -10.62 37.71
N PHE A 285 -2.07 -10.45 37.90
CA PHE A 285 -3.12 -10.87 36.97
C PHE A 285 -3.51 -9.83 35.94
N SER A 286 -2.63 -8.92 35.56
CA SER A 286 -2.85 -7.90 34.49
C SER A 286 -1.88 -8.06 33.34
N PRO A 287 -2.03 -9.07 32.44
CA PRO A 287 -1.21 -9.13 31.24
C PRO A 287 -1.43 -7.88 30.38
N ASN A 288 -0.41 -7.47 29.62
CA ASN A 288 -0.59 -6.40 28.65
C ASN A 288 -1.55 -6.89 27.55
N LEU A 289 -2.81 -6.48 27.64
CA LEU A 289 -3.90 -6.96 26.79
C LEU A 289 -3.71 -6.60 25.31
N HIS A 290 -2.92 -5.58 25.00
CA HIS A 290 -2.71 -5.09 23.62
C HIS A 290 -2.29 -6.20 22.65
N TYR A 291 -1.44 -7.14 23.06
CA TYR A 291 -1.07 -8.28 22.21
C TYR A 291 -2.05 -9.44 22.32
N VAL A 292 -2.71 -9.59 23.45
CA VAL A 292 -3.69 -10.66 23.70
C VAL A 292 -4.95 -10.43 22.89
N ASP A 293 -5.37 -9.17 22.72
CA ASP A 293 -6.56 -8.82 21.95
C ASP A 293 -6.38 -9.04 20.43
N GLN A 294 -5.14 -9.25 19.96
CA GLN A 294 -4.84 -9.53 18.54
C GLN A 294 -4.77 -11.04 18.24
N LEU A 295 -4.95 -11.92 19.22
CA LEU A 295 -4.70 -13.36 19.01
C LEU A 295 -5.79 -14.07 18.19
N ASP A 296 -7.00 -13.55 18.13
CA ASP A 296 -8.04 -14.05 17.24
C ASP A 296 -7.68 -13.75 15.77
N ASP A 297 -7.12 -12.55 15.50
CA ASP A 297 -6.61 -12.18 14.19
C ASP A 297 -5.38 -13.02 13.79
N VAL A 298 -4.49 -13.30 14.76
CA VAL A 298 -3.35 -14.21 14.57
C VAL A 298 -3.83 -15.60 14.16
N ARG A 299 -4.87 -16.13 14.79
CA ARG A 299 -5.47 -17.42 14.45
C ARG A 299 -6.02 -17.42 13.02
N ALA A 300 -6.81 -16.40 12.67
CA ALA A 300 -7.36 -16.26 11.33
C ALA A 300 -6.28 -16.15 10.25
N THR A 301 -5.17 -15.46 10.55
CA THR A 301 -4.01 -15.33 9.66
C THR A 301 -3.27 -16.65 9.47
N LEU A 302 -3.12 -17.46 10.51
CA LEU A 302 -2.33 -18.70 10.48
C LEU A 302 -3.10 -19.90 9.92
N ALA A 303 -4.42 -19.97 10.12
CA ALA A 303 -5.24 -21.13 9.78
C ALA A 303 -5.10 -21.58 8.31
N PRO A 304 -5.04 -20.67 7.30
CA PRO A 304 -4.88 -21.08 5.90
C PRO A 304 -3.56 -21.80 5.60
N PHE A 305 -2.53 -21.63 6.43
CA PHE A 305 -1.20 -22.20 6.21
C PHE A 305 -0.92 -23.46 7.01
N ALA A 306 -1.91 -23.96 7.77
CA ALA A 306 -1.73 -25.10 8.69
C ALA A 306 -1.33 -26.40 7.99
N ALA A 307 -1.77 -26.62 6.74
CA ALA A 307 -1.45 -27.81 5.97
C ALA A 307 -0.02 -27.77 5.40
N ASP A 308 0.48 -26.57 5.05
CA ASP A 308 1.70 -26.43 4.26
C ASP A 308 2.94 -26.06 5.11
N HIS A 309 2.72 -25.59 6.34
CA HIS A 309 3.78 -25.12 7.23
C HIS A 309 3.73 -25.81 8.60
N PRO A 310 4.63 -26.75 8.91
CA PRO A 310 4.61 -27.51 10.17
C PRO A 310 4.58 -26.67 11.44
N LEU A 311 5.30 -25.52 11.46
CA LEU A 311 5.32 -24.62 12.62
C LEU A 311 3.98 -23.93 12.86
N VAL A 312 3.13 -23.78 11.85
CA VAL A 312 1.81 -23.15 12.02
C VAL A 312 0.93 -24.02 12.93
N GLY A 313 1.02 -25.35 12.83
CA GLY A 313 0.34 -26.24 13.76
C GLY A 313 0.77 -25.99 15.21
N VAL A 314 2.07 -25.76 15.45
CA VAL A 314 2.59 -25.42 16.79
C VAL A 314 2.05 -24.08 17.26
N TYR A 315 1.98 -23.08 16.39
CA TYR A 315 1.44 -21.76 16.73
C TYR A 315 -0.05 -21.81 17.09
N LEU A 316 -0.84 -22.57 16.32
CA LEU A 316 -2.25 -22.78 16.63
C LEU A 316 -2.45 -23.49 17.98
N ALA A 317 -1.63 -24.49 18.30
CA ALA A 317 -1.64 -25.13 19.63
C ALA A 317 -1.30 -24.13 20.76
N ARG A 318 -0.35 -23.20 20.55
CA ARG A 318 -0.05 -22.14 21.54
C ARG A 318 -1.21 -21.16 21.71
N LEU A 319 -1.97 -20.89 20.65
CA LEU A 319 -3.20 -20.09 20.75
C LEU A 319 -4.29 -20.80 21.57
N ASP A 320 -4.39 -22.12 21.47
CA ASP A 320 -5.30 -22.92 22.32
C ASP A 320 -4.88 -22.89 23.77
N GLU A 321 -3.59 -22.98 24.08
CA GLU A 321 -3.05 -22.84 25.43
C GLU A 321 -3.32 -21.44 26.00
N VAL A 322 -3.20 -20.37 25.18
CA VAL A 322 -3.55 -19.02 25.59
C VAL A 322 -5.02 -18.91 25.93
N ALA A 323 -5.91 -19.48 25.11
CA ALA A 323 -7.35 -19.49 25.39
C ALA A 323 -7.68 -20.24 26.69
N ALA A 324 -7.01 -21.38 26.93
CA ALA A 324 -7.14 -22.13 28.18
C ALA A 324 -6.63 -21.33 29.38
N SER A 325 -5.50 -20.64 29.29
CA SER A 325 -4.96 -19.77 30.34
C SER A 325 -5.92 -18.61 30.62
N ARG A 326 -6.50 -17.99 29.58
CA ARG A 326 -7.51 -16.92 29.71
C ARG A 326 -8.76 -17.42 30.49
N ALA A 327 -9.28 -18.59 30.14
CA ALA A 327 -10.43 -19.18 30.78
C ALA A 327 -10.18 -19.47 32.28
N GLN A 328 -8.93 -19.69 32.69
CA GLN A 328 -8.51 -19.92 34.08
C GLN A 328 -7.93 -18.65 34.75
N GLY A 329 -8.24 -17.46 34.24
CA GLY A 329 -7.82 -16.19 34.84
C GLY A 329 -6.30 -15.98 34.77
N TRP A 330 -5.65 -16.39 33.66
CA TRP A 330 -4.21 -16.24 33.42
C TRP A 330 -3.31 -16.97 34.44
N ARG A 331 -3.73 -18.15 34.84
CA ARG A 331 -2.99 -18.97 35.83
C ARG A 331 -2.16 -20.08 35.20
N LEU A 332 -2.36 -20.35 33.91
CA LEU A 332 -1.61 -21.37 33.17
C LEU A 332 -0.47 -20.75 32.38
N ARG A 333 0.72 -21.33 32.53
CA ARG A 333 1.84 -21.01 31.65
C ARG A 333 1.58 -21.56 30.25
N VAL A 334 1.88 -20.75 29.24
CA VAL A 334 1.81 -21.13 27.83
C VAL A 334 3.18 -21.60 27.39
N GLY A 335 3.25 -22.65 26.60
CA GLY A 335 4.50 -23.19 26.07
C GLY A 335 5.26 -22.16 25.22
N ASP A 336 6.56 -22.35 25.08
CA ASP A 336 7.42 -21.46 24.29
C ASP A 336 6.99 -21.45 22.81
N VAL A 337 7.12 -20.28 22.19
CA VAL A 337 6.83 -20.08 20.78
C VAL A 337 8.14 -20.27 20.01
N PRO A 338 8.27 -21.32 19.18
CA PRO A 338 9.45 -21.51 18.35
C PRO A 338 9.52 -20.40 17.29
N ARG A 339 10.75 -20.10 16.82
CA ARG A 339 10.95 -19.07 15.82
C ARG A 339 10.80 -19.64 14.42
N PHE A 340 10.00 -18.96 13.61
CA PHE A 340 9.95 -19.18 12.18
C PHE A 340 11.27 -18.68 11.58
N ARG A 341 12.08 -19.59 11.08
CA ARG A 341 13.29 -19.29 10.29
C ARG A 341 13.00 -19.80 8.90
N GLU A 342 13.16 -18.95 7.90
CA GLU A 342 13.34 -19.42 6.54
C GLU A 342 14.57 -20.33 6.56
N GLU A 343 14.43 -21.58 6.15
CA GLU A 343 15.58 -22.41 5.86
C GLU A 343 16.32 -21.75 4.70
N PRO A 344 17.66 -21.69 4.75
CA PRO A 344 18.50 -20.96 3.80
C PRO A 344 18.37 -21.51 2.36
#